data_a43d1304987ccd4bed63c0c8f34665a6
#
_entry.id   a43d1304987ccd4bed63c0c8f34665a6
#
_cell.length_a   1.000
_cell.length_b   1.000
_cell.length_c   1.000
_cell.angle_alpha   90.00
_cell.angle_beta   90.00
_cell.angle_gamma   90.00
#
_symmetry.space_group_name_H-M   'P 1'
#
loop_
_entity.id
_entity.type
_entity.pdbx_description
1 polymer ?
#
loop_
_entity_poly.entity_id
_entity_poly.type
_entity_poly.pdbx_seq_one_letter_code
_entity_poly.pdbx_strand_id
1 'polypeptide(L)'
;METKFNFNSQICTTKEQSERLIALGLRKETADMCWRYVNTVKGEKKYELIAEAAWSQEVIDEYVRFGTKIGLFDNLVHPCGKPVTPLEARADVTKNDIPAWSLHRLVMLMPKCVRAHSDYDDSSRLHPYVPKFDYQGVTIESIDEILADFYQHTDLFDNICDAYEWLIKEGYFSKEYLE
;
A
#
# COMPACT_ATOMS: atom_id res chain seq x y z
N MET A 1 13.17 -29.31 -25.24
CA MET A 1 12.52 -27.99 -25.19
C MET A 1 12.31 -27.66 -23.72
N GLU A 2 13.15 -26.79 -23.14
CA GLU A 2 12.89 -26.25 -21.79
C GLU A 2 11.77 -25.22 -21.90
N THR A 3 10.60 -25.56 -21.43
CA THR A 3 9.54 -24.58 -21.21
C THR A 3 9.97 -23.65 -20.08
N LYS A 4 10.53 -22.49 -20.42
CA LYS A 4 10.70 -21.40 -19.47
C LYS A 4 9.31 -20.92 -19.04
N PHE A 5 8.88 -21.35 -17.85
CA PHE A 5 7.72 -20.75 -17.20
C PHE A 5 8.08 -19.31 -16.81
N ASN A 6 7.59 -18.36 -17.58
CA ASN A 6 7.76 -16.94 -17.27
C ASN A 6 6.57 -16.51 -16.41
N PHE A 7 6.68 -16.69 -15.09
CA PHE A 7 5.70 -16.19 -14.14
C PHE A 7 5.91 -14.68 -13.98
N ASN A 8 5.32 -13.88 -14.85
CA ASN A 8 5.24 -12.42 -14.72
C ASN A 8 3.97 -12.02 -13.94
N SER A 9 3.68 -12.69 -12.82
CA SER A 9 2.58 -12.25 -11.98
C SER A 9 3.02 -11.05 -11.15
N GLN A 10 2.21 -10.00 -11.17
CA GLN A 10 2.37 -8.85 -10.29
C GLN A 10 2.16 -9.31 -8.84
N ILE A 11 3.10 -8.97 -7.95
CA ILE A 11 3.06 -9.37 -6.53
C ILE A 11 2.67 -8.21 -5.61
N CYS A 12 2.80 -6.97 -6.08
CA CYS A 12 2.43 -5.75 -5.36
C CYS A 12 2.01 -4.67 -6.34
N THR A 13 1.53 -3.54 -5.83
CA THR A 13 1.21 -2.36 -6.62
C THR A 13 2.41 -1.88 -7.43
N THR A 14 2.18 -1.45 -8.67
CA THR A 14 3.15 -0.66 -9.44
C THR A 14 3.37 0.69 -8.78
N LYS A 15 4.32 1.48 -9.29
CA LYS A 15 4.54 2.85 -8.78
C LYS A 15 3.32 3.73 -9.04
N GLU A 16 2.74 3.64 -10.21
CA GLU A 16 1.55 4.39 -10.62
C GLU A 16 0.34 4.05 -9.75
N GLN A 17 0.10 2.76 -9.49
CA GLN A 17 -0.96 2.30 -8.59
C GLN A 17 -0.71 2.76 -7.15
N SER A 18 0.53 2.72 -6.69
CA SER A 18 0.94 3.20 -5.37
C SER A 18 0.71 4.70 -5.21
N GLU A 19 1.11 5.50 -6.20
CA GLU A 19 0.88 6.94 -6.21
C GLU A 19 -0.63 7.27 -6.21
N ARG A 20 -1.44 6.49 -6.93
CA ARG A 20 -2.89 6.62 -6.91
C ARG A 20 -3.46 6.36 -5.51
N LEU A 21 -3.06 5.29 -4.83
CA LEU A 21 -3.51 4.96 -3.47
C LEU A 21 -3.11 6.04 -2.45
N ILE A 22 -1.89 6.58 -2.56
CA ILE A 22 -1.44 7.70 -1.73
C ILE A 22 -2.29 8.96 -1.99
N ALA A 23 -2.58 9.26 -3.26
CA ALA A 23 -3.42 10.40 -3.63
C ALA A 23 -4.87 10.28 -3.09
N LEU A 24 -5.35 9.06 -2.84
CA LEU A 24 -6.63 8.79 -2.17
C LEU A 24 -6.53 8.94 -0.64
N GLY A 25 -5.34 9.20 -0.10
CA GLY A 25 -5.09 9.36 1.33
C GLY A 25 -4.68 8.09 2.06
N LEU A 26 -4.37 6.99 1.34
CA LEU A 26 -3.91 5.77 2.01
C LEU A 26 -2.52 6.00 2.63
N ARG A 27 -2.41 5.77 3.93
CA ARG A 27 -1.19 6.02 4.70
C ARG A 27 -0.06 5.09 4.28
N LYS A 28 1.12 5.65 3.99
CA LYS A 28 2.33 4.89 3.62
C LYS A 28 2.78 3.88 4.69
N GLU A 29 2.48 4.14 5.98
CA GLU A 29 2.77 3.24 7.09
C GLU A 29 1.99 1.92 6.99
N THR A 30 0.94 1.87 6.17
CA THR A 30 0.17 0.64 5.91
C THR A 30 0.82 -0.25 4.86
N ALA A 31 1.82 0.23 4.10
CA ALA A 31 2.52 -0.54 3.09
C ALA A 31 3.44 -1.62 3.71
N ASP A 32 3.48 -2.79 3.12
CA ASP A 32 4.33 -3.91 3.52
C ASP A 32 5.55 -4.12 2.62
N MET A 33 5.65 -3.34 1.54
CA MET A 33 6.73 -3.34 0.57
C MET A 33 7.09 -1.91 0.19
N CYS A 34 8.22 -1.73 -0.52
CA CYS A 34 8.57 -0.44 -1.10
C CYS A 34 9.34 -0.58 -2.41
N TRP A 35 9.15 0.38 -3.31
CA TRP A 35 10.02 0.63 -4.45
C TRP A 35 11.14 1.54 -4.00
N ARG A 36 12.31 0.95 -3.72
CA ARG A 36 13.50 1.69 -3.26
C ARG A 36 14.27 2.29 -4.43
N TYR A 37 14.60 3.56 -4.30
CA TYR A 37 15.42 4.26 -5.26
C TYR A 37 16.90 3.99 -5.04
N VAL A 38 17.53 3.24 -5.93
CA VAL A 38 18.92 2.82 -5.81
C VAL A 38 19.80 3.40 -6.94
N ASN A 39 21.05 3.70 -6.60
CA ASN A 39 22.08 4.01 -7.59
C ASN A 39 22.80 2.72 -7.95
N THR A 40 22.81 2.34 -9.23
CA THR A 40 23.58 1.19 -9.68
C THR A 40 25.08 1.51 -9.68
N VAL A 41 25.91 0.46 -9.70
CA VAL A 41 27.38 0.58 -9.80
C VAL A 41 27.81 1.39 -11.03
N LYS A 42 26.99 1.42 -12.07
CA LYS A 42 27.22 2.22 -13.30
C LYS A 42 26.73 3.67 -13.19
N GLY A 43 26.21 4.10 -12.02
CA GLY A 43 25.66 5.45 -11.82
C GLY A 43 24.26 5.64 -12.40
N GLU A 44 23.63 4.58 -12.90
CA GLU A 44 22.24 4.63 -13.34
C GLU A 44 21.33 4.59 -12.12
N LYS A 45 20.25 5.34 -12.18
CA LYS A 45 19.25 5.39 -11.12
C LYS A 45 18.09 4.49 -11.51
N LYS A 46 17.69 3.58 -10.61
CA LYS A 46 16.54 2.69 -10.80
C LYS A 46 15.77 2.46 -9.51
N TYR A 47 14.54 2.01 -9.67
CA TYR A 47 13.76 1.48 -8.55
C TYR A 47 13.92 -0.04 -8.47
N GLU A 48 14.08 -0.53 -7.26
CA GLU A 48 14.07 -1.96 -6.94
C GLU A 48 12.98 -2.24 -5.91
N LEU A 49 12.22 -3.32 -6.12
CA LEU A 49 11.20 -3.74 -5.16
C LEU A 49 11.89 -4.41 -3.97
N ILE A 50 11.55 -3.93 -2.78
CA ILE A 50 12.04 -4.44 -1.49
C ILE A 50 10.85 -4.88 -0.65
N ALA A 51 10.88 -6.10 -0.13
CA ALA A 51 9.88 -6.61 0.81
C ALA A 51 10.19 -6.08 2.23
N GLU A 52 9.95 -4.79 2.43
CA GLU A 52 10.18 -4.07 3.69
C GLU A 52 9.07 -3.04 3.89
N ALA A 53 8.43 -3.10 5.05
CA ALA A 53 7.48 -2.08 5.51
C ALA A 53 8.24 -0.81 5.98
N ALA A 54 8.87 -0.11 5.04
CA ALA A 54 9.90 0.91 5.28
C ALA A 54 9.45 2.06 6.20
N TRP A 55 8.14 2.32 6.29
CA TRP A 55 7.54 3.37 7.12
C TRP A 55 6.82 2.84 8.35
N SER A 56 6.80 1.53 8.61
CA SER A 56 6.24 0.99 9.85
C SER A 56 7.08 1.42 11.05
N GLN A 57 6.43 1.68 12.18
CA GLN A 57 7.12 2.09 13.40
C GLN A 57 8.14 1.05 13.86
N GLU A 58 7.82 -0.24 13.70
CA GLU A 58 8.72 -1.34 14.05
C GLU A 58 10.04 -1.30 13.27
N VAL A 59 9.98 -1.11 11.94
CA VAL A 59 11.17 -1.03 11.09
C VAL A 59 11.98 0.24 11.39
N ILE A 60 11.32 1.35 11.68
CA ILE A 60 11.98 2.60 12.07
C ILE A 60 12.72 2.41 13.40
N ASP A 61 12.06 1.82 14.40
CA ASP A 61 12.65 1.58 15.72
C ASP A 61 13.86 0.63 15.64
N GLU A 62 13.76 -0.41 14.81
CA GLU A 62 14.88 -1.33 14.58
C GLU A 62 16.07 -0.64 13.90
N TYR A 63 15.82 0.19 12.89
CA TYR A 63 16.85 0.99 12.21
C TYR A 63 17.56 1.95 13.20
N VAL A 64 16.80 2.66 14.04
CA VAL A 64 17.34 3.55 15.05
C VAL A 64 18.17 2.78 16.07
N ARG A 65 17.63 1.69 16.60
CA ARG A 65 18.30 0.84 17.58
C ARG A 65 19.62 0.26 17.06
N PHE A 66 19.59 -0.30 15.85
CA PHE A 66 20.77 -0.90 15.23
C PHE A 66 21.80 0.16 14.87
N GLY A 67 21.38 1.26 14.22
CA GLY A 67 22.26 2.34 13.81
C GLY A 67 22.95 3.01 15.00
N THR A 68 22.24 3.23 16.10
CA THR A 68 22.85 3.75 17.35
C THR A 68 23.88 2.78 17.90
N LYS A 69 23.58 1.47 17.91
CA LYS A 69 24.50 0.45 18.41
C LYS A 69 25.84 0.41 17.68
N ILE A 70 25.84 0.65 16.37
CA ILE A 70 27.06 0.62 15.54
C ILE A 70 27.68 1.99 15.29
N GLY A 71 27.17 3.05 15.92
CA GLY A 71 27.66 4.42 15.74
C GLY A 71 27.40 5.03 14.36
N LEU A 72 26.36 4.55 13.65
CA LEU A 72 26.02 5.02 12.30
C LEU A 72 25.74 6.52 12.24
N PHE A 73 25.22 7.11 13.33
CA PHE A 73 24.79 8.49 13.40
C PHE A 73 25.80 9.44 14.03
N ASP A 74 26.89 8.91 14.64
CA ASP A 74 27.82 9.69 15.51
C ASP A 74 28.51 10.86 14.81
N ASN A 75 28.71 10.76 13.47
CA ASN A 75 29.39 11.79 12.69
C ASN A 75 28.49 12.45 11.65
N LEU A 76 27.18 12.21 11.69
CA LEU A 76 26.25 12.83 10.75
C LEU A 76 25.90 14.23 11.23
N VAL A 77 26.20 15.23 10.40
CA VAL A 77 25.89 16.64 10.69
C VAL A 77 25.17 17.29 9.48
N HIS A 78 24.22 18.17 9.77
CA HIS A 78 23.62 19.05 8.78
C HIS A 78 24.64 20.08 8.25
N PRO A 79 24.41 20.69 7.08
CA PRO A 79 25.25 21.79 6.58
C PRO A 79 25.39 22.97 7.57
N CYS A 80 24.43 23.13 8.49
CA CYS A 80 24.47 24.14 9.54
C CYS A 80 25.27 23.71 10.79
N GLY A 81 25.90 22.52 10.80
CA GLY A 81 26.72 22.02 11.89
C GLY A 81 25.93 21.34 13.03
N LYS A 82 24.61 21.20 12.95
CA LYS A 82 23.81 20.48 13.95
C LYS A 82 23.90 18.96 13.70
N PRO A 83 23.93 18.12 14.75
CA PRO A 83 23.84 16.67 14.61
C PRO A 83 22.56 16.27 13.89
N VAL A 84 22.66 15.28 12.99
CA VAL A 84 21.49 14.66 12.34
C VAL A 84 20.91 13.62 13.29
N THR A 85 19.63 13.69 13.56
CA THR A 85 18.96 12.67 14.37
C THR A 85 18.78 11.36 13.60
N PRO A 86 18.68 10.20 14.28
CA PRO A 86 18.43 8.92 13.61
C PRO A 86 17.17 8.92 12.73
N LEU A 87 16.11 9.61 13.14
CA LEU A 87 14.87 9.73 12.37
C LEU A 87 15.05 10.58 11.10
N GLU A 88 15.80 11.68 11.19
CA GLU A 88 16.13 12.50 10.02
C GLU A 88 17.00 11.71 9.02
N ALA A 89 17.99 10.95 9.53
CA ALA A 89 18.80 10.06 8.70
C ALA A 89 17.94 9.00 7.98
N ARG A 90 16.97 8.39 8.68
CA ARG A 90 16.03 7.43 8.07
C ARG A 90 15.16 8.11 7.02
N ALA A 91 14.61 9.28 7.31
CA ALA A 91 13.79 10.04 6.38
C ALA A 91 14.57 10.41 5.09
N ASP A 92 15.85 10.75 5.22
CA ASP A 92 16.70 11.03 4.05
C ASP A 92 16.95 9.79 3.19
N VAL A 93 17.13 8.61 3.80
CA VAL A 93 17.27 7.34 3.08
C VAL A 93 16.02 6.98 2.31
N THR A 94 14.82 7.17 2.89
CA THR A 94 13.55 6.76 2.29
C THR A 94 12.82 7.85 1.51
N LYS A 95 13.40 9.04 1.38
CA LYS A 95 12.75 10.21 0.76
C LYS A 95 12.29 10.03 -0.68
N ASN A 96 12.98 9.15 -1.42
CA ASN A 96 12.66 8.84 -2.82
C ASN A 96 12.04 7.45 -2.97
N ASP A 97 11.82 6.72 -1.87
CA ASP A 97 11.17 5.42 -1.90
C ASP A 97 9.66 5.62 -2.08
N ILE A 98 9.02 4.72 -2.81
CA ILE A 98 7.57 4.73 -3.04
C ILE A 98 6.98 3.54 -2.28
N PRO A 99 5.99 3.73 -1.38
CA PRO A 99 5.33 2.61 -0.73
C PRO A 99 4.68 1.69 -1.75
N ALA A 100 4.68 0.39 -1.47
CA ALA A 100 4.02 -0.61 -2.29
C ALA A 100 3.25 -1.57 -1.38
N TRP A 101 2.10 -2.00 -1.85
CA TRP A 101 1.23 -2.92 -1.12
C TRP A 101 1.17 -4.25 -1.86
N SER A 102 1.47 -5.35 -1.15
CA SER A 102 1.20 -6.67 -1.67
C SER A 102 -0.32 -6.88 -1.83
N LEU A 103 -0.72 -7.84 -2.67
CA LEU A 103 -2.13 -8.23 -2.80
C LEU A 103 -2.71 -8.63 -1.44
N HIS A 104 -1.97 -9.41 -0.66
CA HIS A 104 -2.38 -9.80 0.68
C HIS A 104 -2.64 -8.58 1.57
N ARG A 105 -1.76 -7.59 1.55
CA ARG A 105 -1.91 -6.38 2.35
C ARG A 105 -3.13 -5.56 1.95
N LEU A 106 -3.37 -5.40 0.65
CA LEU A 106 -4.56 -4.72 0.17
C LEU A 106 -5.85 -5.43 0.64
N VAL A 107 -5.92 -6.75 0.51
CA VAL A 107 -7.07 -7.53 1.01
C VAL A 107 -7.27 -7.33 2.52
N MET A 108 -6.18 -7.30 3.30
CA MET A 108 -6.25 -7.13 4.76
C MET A 108 -6.70 -5.74 5.21
N LEU A 109 -6.43 -4.71 4.43
CA LEU A 109 -6.82 -3.32 4.72
C LEU A 109 -8.27 -3.02 4.31
N MET A 110 -8.87 -3.83 3.42
CA MET A 110 -10.27 -3.64 3.05
C MET A 110 -11.21 -3.87 4.24
N PRO A 111 -12.33 -3.12 4.31
CA PRO A 111 -13.32 -3.34 5.34
C PRO A 111 -13.87 -4.77 5.26
N LYS A 112 -14.00 -5.44 6.40
CA LYS A 112 -14.57 -6.79 6.47
C LYS A 112 -16.06 -6.82 6.12
N CYS A 113 -16.73 -5.68 6.26
CA CYS A 113 -18.15 -5.52 5.98
C CYS A 113 -18.41 -4.03 5.70
N VAL A 114 -19.17 -3.78 4.66
CA VAL A 114 -19.73 -2.48 4.31
C VAL A 114 -21.21 -2.48 4.70
N ARG A 115 -21.69 -1.42 5.33
CA ARG A 115 -23.12 -1.28 5.68
C ARG A 115 -23.73 -0.19 4.82
N ALA A 116 -24.61 -0.58 3.91
CA ALA A 116 -25.32 0.31 3.01
C ALA A 116 -26.83 -0.03 2.98
N HIS A 117 -27.61 0.88 2.42
CA HIS A 117 -29.02 0.60 2.13
C HIS A 117 -29.12 -0.32 0.91
N SER A 118 -30.02 -1.31 0.98
CA SER A 118 -30.37 -2.13 -0.18
C SER A 118 -31.28 -1.35 -1.13
N ASP A 119 -31.02 -1.46 -2.43
CA ASP A 119 -31.92 -0.90 -3.44
C ASP A 119 -33.26 -1.69 -3.55
N TYR A 120 -33.30 -2.88 -3.00
CA TYR A 120 -34.47 -3.77 -3.05
C TYR A 120 -35.34 -3.73 -1.78
N ASP A 121 -34.83 -3.17 -0.70
CA ASP A 121 -35.54 -3.10 0.58
C ASP A 121 -35.86 -1.64 0.93
N ASP A 122 -37.14 -1.31 0.97
CA ASP A 122 -37.68 0.00 1.39
C ASP A 122 -37.53 0.23 2.92
N SER A 123 -36.80 -0.68 3.60
CA SER A 123 -36.51 -0.56 5.03
C SER A 123 -35.41 0.49 5.26
N SER A 124 -35.54 1.27 6.35
CA SER A 124 -34.49 2.18 6.81
C SER A 124 -33.26 1.47 7.41
N ARG A 125 -33.14 0.15 7.22
CA ARG A 125 -32.08 -0.68 7.78
C ARG A 125 -30.91 -0.76 6.84
N LEU A 126 -29.68 -0.64 7.40
CA LEU A 126 -28.44 -0.89 6.70
C LEU A 126 -28.18 -2.40 6.60
N HIS A 127 -27.97 -2.90 5.40
CA HIS A 127 -27.62 -4.29 5.13
C HIS A 127 -26.10 -4.49 5.08
N PRO A 128 -25.60 -5.65 5.52
CA PRO A 128 -24.20 -5.98 5.47
C PRO A 128 -23.81 -6.50 4.09
N TYR A 129 -22.82 -5.85 3.46
CA TYR A 129 -22.17 -6.30 2.24
C TYR A 129 -20.70 -6.65 2.55
N VAL A 130 -20.17 -7.66 1.90
CA VAL A 130 -18.79 -8.11 2.11
C VAL A 130 -18.00 -8.02 0.82
N PRO A 131 -16.75 -7.54 0.87
CA PRO A 131 -15.85 -7.61 -0.27
C PRO A 131 -15.51 -9.07 -0.58
N LYS A 132 -15.70 -9.49 -1.82
CA LYS A 132 -15.25 -10.77 -2.36
C LYS A 132 -14.26 -10.55 -3.47
N PHE A 133 -13.26 -11.39 -3.51
CA PHE A 133 -12.18 -11.33 -4.47
C PHE A 133 -12.16 -12.58 -5.33
N ASP A 134 -11.92 -12.40 -6.59
CA ASP A 134 -11.55 -13.48 -7.49
C ASP A 134 -10.27 -13.12 -8.28
N TYR A 135 -9.94 -13.89 -9.31
CA TYR A 135 -8.73 -13.70 -10.09
C TYR A 135 -8.80 -12.49 -11.06
N GLN A 136 -9.96 -11.86 -11.20
CA GLN A 136 -10.18 -10.73 -12.11
C GLN A 136 -10.51 -9.44 -11.38
N GLY A 137 -11.14 -9.48 -10.19
CA GLY A 137 -11.59 -8.26 -9.57
C GLY A 137 -12.16 -8.41 -8.17
N VAL A 138 -12.97 -7.42 -7.82
CA VAL A 138 -13.59 -7.28 -6.50
C VAL A 138 -15.08 -7.03 -6.67
N THR A 139 -15.89 -7.76 -5.90
CA THR A 139 -17.34 -7.50 -5.75
C THR A 139 -17.64 -7.15 -4.31
N ILE A 140 -18.49 -6.17 -4.08
CA ILE A 140 -19.04 -5.84 -2.76
C ILE A 140 -20.50 -6.24 -2.77
N GLU A 141 -20.81 -7.37 -2.14
CA GLU A 141 -22.12 -8.02 -2.27
C GLU A 141 -22.69 -8.55 -0.95
N SER A 142 -24.01 -8.70 -0.90
CA SER A 142 -24.75 -9.48 0.08
C SER A 142 -25.21 -10.82 -0.54
N ILE A 143 -26.07 -11.56 0.17
CA ILE A 143 -26.64 -12.80 -0.34
C ILE A 143 -27.56 -12.53 -1.55
N ASP A 144 -28.22 -11.39 -1.57
CA ASP A 144 -29.31 -11.10 -2.50
C ASP A 144 -28.96 -10.07 -3.58
N GLU A 145 -27.90 -9.28 -3.40
CA GLU A 145 -27.54 -8.20 -4.31
C GLU A 145 -26.07 -7.83 -4.32
N ILE A 146 -25.65 -7.21 -5.43
CA ILE A 146 -24.32 -6.61 -5.60
C ILE A 146 -24.46 -5.10 -5.38
N LEU A 147 -23.70 -4.56 -4.40
CA LEU A 147 -23.62 -3.13 -4.12
C LEU A 147 -22.68 -2.43 -5.10
N ALA A 148 -21.55 -3.04 -5.41
CA ALA A 148 -20.58 -2.54 -6.37
C ALA A 148 -19.71 -3.68 -6.92
N ASP A 149 -19.25 -3.55 -8.15
CA ASP A 149 -18.31 -4.46 -8.78
C ASP A 149 -17.18 -3.70 -9.50
N PHE A 150 -16.01 -4.33 -9.58
CA PHE A 150 -14.77 -3.74 -10.12
C PHE A 150 -14.05 -4.78 -10.98
N TYR A 151 -14.42 -4.85 -12.27
CA TYR A 151 -13.90 -5.80 -13.28
C TYR A 151 -13.54 -5.11 -14.59
N GLN A 152 -13.30 -3.80 -14.56
CA GLN A 152 -13.12 -2.98 -15.77
C GLN A 152 -11.74 -3.14 -16.39
N HIS A 153 -10.76 -3.54 -15.59
CA HIS A 153 -9.38 -3.74 -16.02
C HIS A 153 -9.04 -5.23 -16.14
N THR A 154 -8.05 -5.53 -16.97
CA THR A 154 -7.49 -6.88 -17.06
C THR A 154 -6.52 -7.18 -15.92
N ASP A 155 -6.01 -6.14 -15.25
CA ASP A 155 -5.15 -6.23 -14.08
C ASP A 155 -5.98 -6.16 -12.79
N LEU A 156 -5.83 -7.19 -11.96
CA LEU A 156 -6.48 -7.28 -10.65
C LEU A 156 -6.13 -6.09 -9.74
N PHE A 157 -4.88 -5.60 -9.75
CA PHE A 157 -4.48 -4.49 -8.91
C PHE A 157 -5.16 -3.17 -9.31
N ASP A 158 -5.40 -2.94 -10.60
CA ASP A 158 -6.16 -1.77 -11.06
C ASP A 158 -7.62 -1.84 -10.59
N ASN A 159 -8.25 -3.01 -10.69
CA ASN A 159 -9.61 -3.23 -10.18
C ASN A 159 -9.69 -3.06 -8.66
N ILE A 160 -8.66 -3.49 -7.91
CA ILE A 160 -8.56 -3.25 -6.48
C ILE A 160 -8.40 -1.75 -6.19
N CYS A 161 -7.59 -1.02 -6.95
CA CYS A 161 -7.46 0.44 -6.79
C CYS A 161 -8.80 1.16 -7.02
N ASP A 162 -9.60 0.73 -7.99
CA ASP A 162 -10.94 1.26 -8.22
C ASP A 162 -11.88 0.99 -7.04
N ALA A 163 -11.82 -0.24 -6.48
CA ALA A 163 -12.59 -0.58 -5.29
C ALA A 163 -12.20 0.28 -4.08
N TYR A 164 -10.89 0.52 -3.88
CA TYR A 164 -10.40 1.42 -2.84
C TYR A 164 -10.90 2.85 -3.02
N GLU A 165 -10.83 3.38 -4.25
CA GLU A 165 -11.31 4.71 -4.56
C GLU A 165 -12.80 4.85 -4.23
N TRP A 166 -13.61 3.87 -4.62
CA TRP A 166 -15.03 3.85 -4.31
C TRP A 166 -15.28 3.77 -2.80
N LEU A 167 -14.65 2.83 -2.09
CA LEU A 167 -14.79 2.65 -0.64
C LEU A 167 -14.43 3.92 0.14
N ILE A 168 -13.38 4.62 -0.28
CA ILE A 168 -12.94 5.87 0.36
C ILE A 168 -13.94 6.99 0.08
N LYS A 169 -14.40 7.16 -1.18
CA LYS A 169 -15.38 8.19 -1.57
C LYS A 169 -16.72 8.02 -0.88
N GLU A 170 -17.21 6.78 -0.75
CA GLU A 170 -18.45 6.46 -0.07
C GLU A 170 -18.32 6.45 1.47
N GLY A 171 -17.11 6.65 2.00
CA GLY A 171 -16.86 6.71 3.43
C GLY A 171 -16.90 5.34 4.14
N TYR A 172 -16.77 4.26 3.42
CA TYR A 172 -16.77 2.89 3.95
C TYR A 172 -15.39 2.41 4.40
N PHE A 173 -14.33 3.13 3.99
CA PHE A 173 -12.96 2.76 4.35
C PHE A 173 -12.60 3.25 5.77
N SER A 174 -11.77 2.47 6.49
CA SER A 174 -11.38 2.83 7.85
C SER A 174 -10.49 4.07 7.88
N LYS A 175 -10.90 5.08 8.67
CA LYS A 175 -10.14 6.33 8.82
C LYS A 175 -8.77 6.16 9.47
N GLU A 176 -8.53 5.06 10.18
CA GLU A 176 -7.23 4.77 10.78
C GLU A 176 -6.13 4.52 9.75
N TYR A 177 -6.51 4.13 8.51
CA TYR A 177 -5.60 3.87 7.39
C TYR A 177 -5.47 5.05 6.43
N LEU A 178 -6.19 6.14 6.70
CA LEU A 178 -6.18 7.36 5.88
C LEU A 178 -5.47 8.51 6.61
N GLU A 179 -4.85 9.42 5.81
CA GLU A 179 -4.28 10.69 6.28
C GLU A 179 -5.35 11.74 6.57
#